data_df14c9d0f087da7387e7a2b03326235d
#
_entry.id   df14c9d0f087da7387e7a2b03326235d
#
_cell.length_a   1.000
_cell.length_b   1.000
_cell.length_c   1.000
_cell.angle_alpha   90.00
_cell.angle_beta   90.00
_cell.angle_gamma   90.00
#
_symmetry.space_group_name_H-M   'P 1'
#
loop_
_entity.id
_entity.type
_entity.pdbx_description
1 polymer ?
#
loop_
_entity_poly.entity_id
_entity_poly.type
_entity_poly.pdbx_seq_one_letter_code
_entity_poly.pdbx_strand_id
1 'polypeptide(L)'
;MRIRRFEVRALKMYSVNKIRGFLHVYIGQEAIAGAITSALRPTDPIVTAYRQHGIALCRGISSKACMAELFGKETGVNKGKGGSMHFFSKDHHYFGGNGIVGAQIPIGTGIAFAEQYKGTENICLTMFGDGASRQGALHESFNMAMTWKLPVLYVVENNQYAMGTSI
;
A
#
# COMPACT_ATOMS: atom_id res chain seq x y z
N MET A 1 12.78 -8.60 9.71
CA MET A 1 12.66 -10.09 9.71
C MET A 1 11.24 -10.61 9.49
N ARG A 2 10.22 -10.05 10.15
CA ARG A 2 8.81 -10.49 10.02
C ARG A 2 8.30 -10.45 8.58
N ILE A 3 8.50 -9.34 7.85
CA ILE A 3 8.09 -9.17 6.45
C ILE A 3 8.72 -10.27 5.59
N ARG A 4 10.05 -10.40 5.60
CA ARG A 4 10.77 -11.40 4.80
C ARG A 4 10.23 -12.81 5.01
N ARG A 5 10.01 -13.21 6.28
CA ARG A 5 9.48 -14.55 6.60
C ARG A 5 8.07 -14.75 6.05
N PHE A 6 7.22 -13.72 6.13
CA PHE A 6 5.88 -13.74 5.58
C PHE A 6 5.92 -13.94 4.06
N GLU A 7 6.72 -13.14 3.37
CA GLU A 7 6.81 -13.18 1.91
C GLU A 7 7.40 -14.48 1.36
N VAL A 8 8.44 -14.99 2.00
CA VAL A 8 9.03 -16.30 1.63
C VAL A 8 7.98 -17.41 1.80
N ARG A 9 7.17 -17.35 2.87
CA ARG A 9 6.09 -18.30 3.08
C ARG A 9 4.99 -18.15 2.03
N ALA A 10 4.63 -16.92 1.68
CA ALA A 10 3.64 -16.64 0.63
C ALA A 10 4.10 -17.19 -0.73
N LEU A 11 5.35 -16.95 -1.13
CA LEU A 11 5.92 -17.51 -2.36
C LEU A 11 5.87 -19.04 -2.37
N LYS A 12 6.24 -19.69 -1.26
CA LYS A 12 6.16 -21.16 -1.14
C LYS A 12 4.74 -21.67 -1.29
N MET A 13 3.75 -20.96 -0.75
CA MET A 13 2.35 -21.36 -0.88
C MET A 13 1.80 -21.07 -2.29
N TYR A 14 2.31 -20.03 -2.93
CA TYR A 14 1.99 -19.71 -4.31
C TYR A 14 2.52 -20.78 -5.29
N SER A 15 3.76 -21.24 -5.11
CA SER A 15 4.37 -22.27 -5.97
C SER A 15 3.65 -23.62 -5.90
N VAL A 16 2.92 -23.90 -4.83
CA VAL A 16 2.10 -25.09 -4.69
C VAL A 16 0.58 -24.83 -4.92
N ASN A 17 0.26 -23.74 -5.61
CA ASN A 17 -1.10 -23.36 -6.02
C ASN A 17 -2.11 -23.21 -4.86
N LYS A 18 -1.64 -22.89 -3.65
CA LYS A 18 -2.51 -22.61 -2.49
C LYS A 18 -2.97 -21.15 -2.43
N ILE A 19 -2.22 -20.25 -3.06
CA ILE A 19 -2.56 -18.84 -3.26
C ILE A 19 -2.85 -18.67 -4.75
N ARG A 20 -3.99 -18.04 -5.07
CA ARG A 20 -4.45 -17.84 -6.44
C ARG A 20 -4.40 -16.36 -6.81
N GLY A 21 -4.44 -16.10 -8.12
CA GLY A 21 -4.35 -14.74 -8.66
C GLY A 21 -2.92 -14.20 -8.67
N PHE A 22 -2.77 -12.90 -8.77
CA PHE A 22 -1.46 -12.24 -8.78
C PHE A 22 -0.92 -12.12 -7.36
N LEU A 23 0.34 -12.49 -7.17
CA LEU A 23 1.06 -12.31 -5.90
C LEU A 23 2.20 -11.30 -6.10
N HIS A 24 2.18 -10.22 -5.35
CA HIS A 24 3.22 -9.19 -5.38
C HIS A 24 3.92 -9.13 -4.02
N VAL A 25 5.09 -9.77 -3.94
CA VAL A 25 5.88 -9.81 -2.69
C VAL A 25 6.68 -8.54 -2.48
N TYR A 26 6.94 -8.21 -1.21
CA TYR A 26 7.67 -7.02 -0.77
C TYR A 26 9.16 -7.30 -0.48
N ILE A 27 9.67 -8.42 -0.98
CA ILE A 27 11.06 -8.85 -0.78
C ILE A 27 12.02 -7.83 -1.39
N GLY A 28 12.99 -7.38 -0.60
CA GLY A 28 13.99 -6.39 -1.00
C GLY A 28 13.63 -4.94 -0.64
N GLN A 29 12.37 -4.66 -0.29
CA GLN A 29 11.89 -3.31 0.06
C GLN A 29 11.52 -3.17 1.54
N GLU A 30 11.87 -4.14 2.37
CA GLU A 30 11.45 -4.19 3.78
C GLU A 30 11.89 -2.98 4.61
N ALA A 31 13.05 -2.41 4.26
CA ALA A 31 13.56 -1.22 4.93
C ALA A 31 12.65 -0.01 4.71
N ILE A 32 12.08 0.13 3.51
CA ILE A 32 11.13 1.22 3.18
C ILE A 32 9.90 1.10 4.10
N ALA A 33 9.31 -0.09 4.16
CA ALA A 33 8.14 -0.33 5.00
C ALA A 33 8.42 -0.01 6.48
N GLY A 34 9.56 -0.48 7.01
CA GLY A 34 9.96 -0.24 8.39
C GLY A 34 10.18 1.24 8.69
N ALA A 35 10.96 1.91 7.87
CA ALA A 35 11.30 3.32 8.07
C ALA A 35 10.07 4.23 7.99
N ILE A 36 9.27 4.11 6.93
CA ILE A 36 8.11 4.97 6.70
C ILE A 36 7.08 4.79 7.81
N THR A 37 6.73 3.55 8.14
CA THR A 37 5.70 3.31 9.16
C THR A 37 6.13 3.74 10.56
N SER A 38 7.43 3.74 10.86
CA SER A 38 7.95 4.22 12.14
C SER A 38 7.92 5.75 12.27
N ALA A 39 7.90 6.48 11.15
CA ALA A 39 7.82 7.93 11.13
C ALA A 39 6.40 8.48 11.19
N LEU A 40 5.38 7.63 11.00
CA LEU A 40 3.97 8.02 10.98
C LEU A 40 3.29 7.84 12.33
N ARG A 41 2.31 8.68 12.59
CA ARG A 41 1.39 8.47 13.71
C ARG A 41 0.45 7.30 13.42
N PRO A 42 -0.06 6.61 14.45
CA PRO A 42 -1.06 5.55 14.27
C PRO A 42 -2.33 6.00 13.53
N THR A 43 -2.67 7.27 13.59
CA THR A 43 -3.87 7.87 12.98
C THR A 43 -3.65 8.36 11.55
N ASP A 44 -2.39 8.49 11.10
CA ASP A 44 -2.10 8.95 9.74
C ASP A 44 -2.59 7.91 8.72
N PRO A 45 -3.47 8.27 7.78
CA PRO A 45 -3.95 7.33 6.76
C PRO A 45 -2.85 6.96 5.76
N ILE A 46 -2.88 5.70 5.32
CA ILE A 46 -1.93 5.17 4.32
C ILE A 46 -2.69 4.60 3.13
N VAL A 47 -2.26 4.98 1.92
CA VAL A 47 -2.68 4.38 0.64
C VAL A 47 -1.44 3.92 -0.12
N THR A 48 -1.49 2.72 -0.67
CA THR A 48 -0.35 2.14 -1.40
C THR A 48 -0.73 1.61 -2.77
N ALA A 49 0.27 1.26 -3.55
CA ALA A 49 0.12 0.41 -4.73
C ALA A 49 -0.16 -1.05 -4.32
N TYR A 50 -0.27 -1.91 -5.31
CA TYR A 50 -0.56 -3.36 -5.15
C TYR A 50 0.51 -4.13 -4.37
N ARG A 51 1.77 -3.67 -4.33
CA ARG A 51 2.87 -4.27 -3.55
C ARG A 51 2.84 -3.73 -2.14
N GLN A 52 1.97 -4.28 -1.30
CA GLN A 52 1.57 -3.64 -0.05
C GLN A 52 1.84 -4.44 1.23
N HIS A 53 2.21 -5.72 1.12
CA HIS A 53 2.28 -6.62 2.29
C HIS A 53 3.20 -6.08 3.39
N GLY A 54 4.36 -5.52 3.01
CA GLY A 54 5.32 -4.97 3.95
C GLY A 54 4.73 -3.83 4.79
N ILE A 55 4.08 -2.89 4.12
CA ILE A 55 3.45 -1.73 4.77
C ILE A 55 2.30 -2.19 5.68
N ALA A 56 1.41 -3.05 5.18
CA ALA A 56 0.30 -3.59 5.96
C ALA A 56 0.77 -4.29 7.25
N LEU A 57 1.82 -5.11 7.16
CA LEU A 57 2.40 -5.80 8.31
C LEU A 57 3.06 -4.83 9.30
N CYS A 58 3.76 -3.80 8.82
CA CYS A 58 4.38 -2.78 9.66
C CYS A 58 3.32 -1.89 10.32
N ARG A 59 2.20 -1.63 9.65
CA ARG A 59 1.07 -0.89 10.22
C ARG A 59 0.34 -1.65 11.32
N GLY A 60 0.68 -2.91 11.57
CA GLY A 60 0.13 -3.71 12.67
C GLY A 60 -0.92 -4.72 12.26
N ILE A 61 -1.28 -4.79 10.99
CA ILE A 61 -2.23 -5.79 10.50
C ILE A 61 -1.67 -7.20 10.76
N SER A 62 -2.52 -8.07 11.30
CA SER A 62 -2.12 -9.43 11.67
C SER A 62 -1.59 -10.23 10.48
N SER A 63 -0.40 -10.79 10.61
CA SER A 63 0.18 -11.66 9.58
C SER A 63 -0.68 -12.91 9.33
N LYS A 64 -1.41 -13.38 10.34
CA LYS A 64 -2.37 -14.49 10.20
C LYS A 64 -3.54 -14.07 9.32
N ALA A 65 -4.12 -12.89 9.55
CA ALA A 65 -5.21 -12.36 8.74
C ALA A 65 -4.76 -12.06 7.31
N CYS A 66 -3.56 -11.46 7.13
CA CYS A 66 -2.99 -11.25 5.79
C CYS A 66 -2.79 -12.58 5.04
N MET A 67 -2.24 -13.61 5.68
CA MET A 67 -2.06 -14.91 5.05
C MET A 67 -3.40 -15.57 4.72
N ALA A 68 -4.39 -15.48 5.61
CA ALA A 68 -5.74 -15.98 5.36
C ALA A 68 -6.39 -15.30 4.15
N GLU A 69 -6.15 -13.99 3.97
CA GLU A 69 -6.59 -13.25 2.79
C GLU A 69 -5.98 -13.79 1.50
N LEU A 70 -4.66 -14.04 1.50
CA LEU A 70 -3.98 -14.63 0.35
C LEU A 70 -4.53 -16.02 -0.01
N PHE A 71 -4.99 -16.77 0.97
CA PHE A 71 -5.63 -18.08 0.78
C PHE A 71 -7.13 -17.99 0.44
N GLY A 72 -7.69 -16.80 0.28
CA GLY A 72 -9.11 -16.57 -0.01
C GLY A 72 -10.05 -17.02 1.11
N LYS A 73 -9.60 -16.89 2.38
CA LYS A 73 -10.39 -17.33 3.55
C LYS A 73 -11.21 -16.16 4.11
N GLU A 74 -12.39 -16.50 4.62
CA GLU A 74 -13.28 -15.53 5.27
C GLU A 74 -12.63 -14.84 6.48
N THR A 75 -11.70 -15.51 7.14
CA THR A 75 -10.89 -14.95 8.25
C THR A 75 -9.77 -14.02 7.79
N GLY A 76 -9.66 -13.75 6.50
CA GLY A 76 -8.75 -12.78 5.91
C GLY A 76 -9.14 -11.35 6.21
N VAL A 77 -8.20 -10.43 6.01
CA VAL A 77 -8.36 -8.98 6.26
C VAL A 77 -9.60 -8.42 5.56
N ASN A 78 -9.86 -8.90 4.35
CA ASN A 78 -10.99 -8.49 3.50
C ASN A 78 -11.91 -9.67 3.15
N LYS A 79 -12.03 -10.62 4.07
CA LYS A 79 -12.88 -11.81 3.94
C LYS A 79 -12.53 -12.67 2.71
N GLY A 80 -11.25 -12.69 2.34
CA GLY A 80 -10.74 -13.46 1.21
C GLY A 80 -11.06 -12.89 -0.18
N LYS A 81 -11.54 -11.66 -0.27
CA LYS A 81 -11.96 -11.02 -1.53
C LYS A 81 -10.90 -10.14 -2.17
N GLY A 82 -9.93 -9.65 -1.37
CA GLY A 82 -8.90 -8.71 -1.82
C GLY A 82 -7.66 -9.38 -2.40
N GLY A 83 -7.31 -10.57 -1.92
CA GLY A 83 -6.08 -11.24 -2.30
C GLY A 83 -4.83 -10.43 -1.97
N SER A 84 -3.76 -10.58 -2.78
CA SER A 84 -2.48 -9.92 -2.54
C SER A 84 -2.52 -8.39 -2.67
N MET A 85 -3.38 -7.87 -3.53
CA MET A 85 -3.31 -6.47 -3.95
C MET A 85 -4.24 -5.52 -3.18
N HIS A 86 -5.17 -6.05 -2.38
CA HIS A 86 -6.24 -5.24 -1.80
C HIS A 86 -6.47 -5.56 -0.32
N PHE A 87 -5.46 -5.27 0.53
CA PHE A 87 -5.65 -5.27 1.98
C PHE A 87 -6.18 -3.90 2.41
N PHE A 88 -7.22 -3.89 3.22
CA PHE A 88 -7.81 -2.69 3.81
C PHE A 88 -8.06 -2.92 5.29
N SER A 89 -7.81 -1.93 6.12
CA SER A 89 -8.10 -2.02 7.55
C SER A 89 -8.41 -0.65 8.11
N LYS A 90 -9.69 -0.43 8.42
CA LYS A 90 -10.16 0.82 9.03
C LYS A 90 -9.47 1.08 10.37
N ASP A 91 -9.35 0.05 11.21
CA ASP A 91 -8.78 0.16 12.54
C ASP A 91 -7.29 0.53 12.56
N HIS A 92 -6.61 0.29 11.43
CA HIS A 92 -5.21 0.64 11.25
C HIS A 92 -5.01 1.87 10.36
N HIS A 93 -6.05 2.61 10.03
CA HIS A 93 -6.01 3.72 9.06
C HIS A 93 -5.29 3.35 7.76
N TYR A 94 -5.48 2.10 7.33
CA TYR A 94 -4.87 1.54 6.13
C TYR A 94 -5.91 1.41 5.02
N PHE A 95 -5.84 2.32 4.06
CA PHE A 95 -6.79 2.45 2.95
C PHE A 95 -6.38 1.64 1.72
N GLY A 96 -5.42 0.77 1.90
CA GLY A 96 -5.18 -0.36 1.04
C GLY A 96 -4.25 -0.17 -0.11
N GLY A 97 -4.04 -1.30 -0.78
CA GLY A 97 -3.37 -1.41 -2.04
C GLY A 97 -4.32 -1.28 -3.21
N ASN A 98 -3.82 -0.70 -4.28
CA ASN A 98 -4.56 -0.51 -5.52
C ASN A 98 -3.91 -1.31 -6.65
N GLY A 99 -4.70 -2.14 -7.34
CA GLY A 99 -4.25 -2.89 -8.51
C GLY A 99 -4.13 -2.04 -9.77
N ILE A 100 -4.88 -0.95 -9.85
CA ILE A 100 -4.79 0.01 -10.98
C ILE A 100 -3.60 0.93 -10.74
N VAL A 101 -2.63 0.87 -11.62
CA VAL A 101 -1.38 1.64 -11.51
C VAL A 101 -1.66 3.13 -11.53
N GLY A 102 -1.24 3.84 -10.47
CA GLY A 102 -1.43 5.28 -10.32
C GLY A 102 -2.75 5.70 -9.65
N ALA A 103 -3.75 4.82 -9.54
CA ALA A 103 -5.05 5.17 -8.96
C ALA A 103 -4.97 5.61 -7.49
N GLN A 104 -4.02 5.07 -6.73
CA GLN A 104 -3.82 5.45 -5.34
C GLN A 104 -3.39 6.91 -5.14
N ILE A 105 -2.85 7.55 -6.17
CA ILE A 105 -2.34 8.94 -6.09
C ILE A 105 -3.50 9.92 -5.85
N PRO A 106 -4.53 9.99 -6.72
CA PRO A 106 -5.68 10.86 -6.45
C PRO A 106 -6.50 10.41 -5.23
N ILE A 107 -6.55 9.11 -4.93
CA ILE A 107 -7.23 8.62 -3.71
C ILE A 107 -6.56 9.19 -2.46
N GLY A 108 -5.23 9.10 -2.37
CA GLY A 108 -4.48 9.66 -1.24
C GLY A 108 -4.60 11.18 -1.14
N THR A 109 -4.62 11.88 -2.27
CA THR A 109 -4.90 13.32 -2.34
C THR A 109 -6.28 13.64 -1.75
N GLY A 110 -7.30 12.87 -2.12
CA GLY A 110 -8.66 13.03 -1.60
C GLY A 110 -8.77 12.72 -0.10
N ILE A 111 -8.03 11.72 0.39
CA ILE A 111 -7.96 11.42 1.83
C ILE A 111 -7.30 12.59 2.59
N ALA A 112 -6.20 13.13 2.07
CA ALA A 112 -5.55 14.30 2.66
C ALA A 112 -6.48 15.54 2.68
N PHE A 113 -7.25 15.74 1.62
CA PHE A 113 -8.29 16.77 1.59
C PHE A 113 -9.32 16.54 2.69
N ALA A 114 -9.77 15.29 2.88
CA ALA A 114 -10.73 14.96 3.93
C ALA A 114 -10.16 15.20 5.34
N GLU A 115 -8.87 14.89 5.57
CA GLU A 115 -8.23 15.17 6.87
C GLU A 115 -8.11 16.68 7.12
N GLN A 116 -7.74 17.47 6.13
CA GLN A 116 -7.72 18.93 6.22
C GLN A 116 -9.13 19.50 6.50
N TYR A 117 -10.13 19.01 5.76
CA TYR A 117 -11.52 19.46 5.92
C TYR A 117 -12.06 19.17 7.33
N LYS A 118 -11.66 18.04 7.93
CA LYS A 118 -12.02 17.67 9.30
C LYS A 118 -11.24 18.47 10.37
N GLY A 119 -10.21 19.20 9.97
CA GLY A 119 -9.34 19.93 10.90
C GLY A 119 -8.44 19.02 11.74
N THR A 120 -8.09 17.82 11.24
CA THR A 120 -7.15 16.94 11.92
C THR A 120 -5.71 17.37 11.64
N GLU A 121 -4.78 16.91 12.46
CA GLU A 121 -3.34 17.08 12.21
C GLU A 121 -2.72 15.90 11.43
N ASN A 122 -3.54 14.97 10.93
CA ASN A 122 -3.07 13.81 10.20
C ASN A 122 -2.51 14.18 8.83
N ILE A 123 -1.51 13.43 8.41
CA ILE A 123 -1.02 13.44 7.03
C ILE A 123 -1.39 12.16 6.33
N CYS A 124 -1.73 12.22 5.05
CA CYS A 124 -1.96 11.02 4.25
C CYS A 124 -0.66 10.58 3.56
N LEU A 125 -0.16 9.40 3.90
CA LEU A 125 0.91 8.77 3.14
C LEU A 125 0.35 8.12 1.87
N THR A 126 0.85 8.52 0.72
CA THR A 126 0.47 7.99 -0.59
C THR A 126 1.69 7.41 -1.29
N MET A 127 1.74 6.08 -1.42
CA MET A 127 2.88 5.37 -1.99
C MET A 127 2.56 4.83 -3.38
N PHE A 128 3.53 4.95 -4.29
CA PHE A 128 3.39 4.47 -5.66
C PHE A 128 4.75 4.11 -6.27
N GLY A 129 4.75 3.23 -7.27
CA GLY A 129 5.97 2.83 -7.96
C GLY A 129 6.43 3.86 -8.99
N ASP A 130 7.67 3.74 -9.43
CA ASP A 130 8.30 4.57 -10.47
C ASP A 130 7.49 4.59 -11.78
N GLY A 131 6.94 3.44 -12.20
CA GLY A 131 6.06 3.38 -13.38
C GLY A 131 4.78 4.22 -13.23
N ALA A 132 4.19 4.27 -12.02
CA ALA A 132 3.01 5.07 -11.74
C ALA A 132 3.30 6.58 -11.82
N SER A 133 4.54 7.01 -11.62
CA SER A 133 4.93 8.41 -11.71
C SER A 133 4.78 9.02 -13.12
N ARG A 134 4.54 8.18 -14.13
CA ARG A 134 4.31 8.62 -15.51
C ARG A 134 2.82 8.87 -15.83
N GLN A 135 1.94 8.60 -14.87
CA GLN A 135 0.50 8.85 -15.06
C GLN A 135 0.16 10.34 -14.94
N GLY A 136 -0.74 10.83 -15.79
CA GLY A 136 -1.24 12.20 -15.72
C GLY A 136 -1.83 12.54 -14.35
N ALA A 137 -2.49 11.56 -13.72
CA ALA A 137 -3.07 11.69 -12.39
C ALA A 137 -2.07 12.12 -11.30
N LEU A 138 -0.75 11.85 -11.46
CA LEU A 138 0.27 12.36 -10.55
C LEU A 138 0.35 13.89 -10.62
N HIS A 139 0.46 14.44 -11.83
CA HIS A 139 0.61 15.88 -12.04
C HIS A 139 -0.64 16.63 -11.60
N GLU A 140 -1.82 16.08 -11.90
CA GLU A 140 -3.11 16.63 -11.46
C GLU A 140 -3.21 16.66 -9.94
N SER A 141 -2.85 15.55 -9.29
CA SER A 141 -2.86 15.41 -7.83
C SER A 141 -1.86 16.36 -7.15
N PHE A 142 -0.67 16.50 -7.71
CA PHE A 142 0.34 17.44 -7.20
C PHE A 142 -0.14 18.89 -7.30
N ASN A 143 -0.75 19.27 -8.43
CA ASN A 143 -1.32 20.58 -8.60
C ASN A 143 -2.41 20.88 -7.56
N MET A 144 -3.34 19.95 -7.34
CA MET A 144 -4.39 20.08 -6.32
C MET A 144 -3.79 20.17 -4.91
N ALA A 145 -2.85 19.28 -4.60
CA ALA A 145 -2.22 19.24 -3.29
C ALA A 145 -1.49 20.55 -2.96
N MET A 146 -0.77 21.12 -3.91
CA MET A 146 -0.09 22.40 -3.73
C MET A 146 -1.05 23.57 -3.65
N THR A 147 -2.06 23.61 -4.53
CA THR A 147 -3.06 24.69 -4.55
C THR A 147 -3.81 24.80 -3.24
N TRP A 148 -4.19 23.66 -2.67
CA TRP A 148 -4.97 23.61 -1.42
C TRP A 148 -4.11 23.34 -0.18
N LYS A 149 -2.79 23.24 -0.32
CA LYS A 149 -1.85 22.96 0.77
C LYS A 149 -2.23 21.73 1.57
N LEU A 150 -2.57 20.64 0.87
CA LEU A 150 -3.05 19.40 1.48
C LEU A 150 -1.95 18.69 2.29
N PRO A 151 -2.28 18.09 3.44
CA PRO A 151 -1.34 17.32 4.26
C PRO A 151 -1.11 15.92 3.65
N VAL A 152 -0.47 15.85 2.51
CA VAL A 152 -0.14 14.61 1.81
C VAL A 152 1.36 14.43 1.66
N LEU A 153 1.84 13.22 1.93
CA LEU A 153 3.22 12.81 1.67
C LEU A 153 3.23 11.79 0.53
N TYR A 154 3.75 12.19 -0.61
CA TYR A 154 3.93 11.30 -1.76
C TYR A 154 5.28 10.61 -1.72
N VAL A 155 5.29 9.29 -1.79
CA VAL A 155 6.50 8.47 -1.76
C VAL A 155 6.57 7.56 -2.97
N VAL A 156 7.66 7.68 -3.72
CA VAL A 156 7.96 6.82 -4.86
C VAL A 156 8.82 5.64 -4.39
N GLU A 157 8.31 4.42 -4.57
CA GLU A 157 9.09 3.20 -4.42
C GLU A 157 9.75 2.87 -5.76
N ASN A 158 10.99 3.32 -5.92
CA ASN A 158 11.74 3.14 -7.17
C ASN A 158 12.52 1.84 -7.15
N ASN A 159 11.94 0.78 -7.72
CA ASN A 159 12.62 -0.49 -7.95
C ASN A 159 13.28 -0.56 -9.35
N GLN A 160 13.25 0.55 -10.10
CA GLN A 160 13.83 0.71 -11.43
C GLN A 160 13.14 -0.10 -12.55
N TYR A 161 11.98 -0.69 -12.26
CA TYR A 161 11.24 -1.47 -13.24
C TYR A 161 9.73 -1.22 -13.14
N ALA A 162 9.13 -0.94 -14.28
CA ALA A 162 7.69 -0.96 -14.48
C ALA A 162 7.32 -2.22 -15.27
N MET A 163 6.97 -3.30 -14.60
CA MET A 163 6.87 -4.66 -15.14
C MET A 163 8.20 -5.09 -15.80
N GLY A 164 8.25 -5.27 -17.12
CA GLY A 164 9.45 -5.63 -17.87
C GLY A 164 10.24 -4.43 -18.40
N THR A 165 9.77 -3.19 -18.18
CA THR A 165 10.42 -1.98 -18.68
C THR A 165 11.33 -1.39 -17.61
N SER A 166 12.61 -1.26 -17.90
CA SER A 166 13.56 -0.49 -17.07
C SER A 166 13.34 1.00 -17.22
N ILE A 167 13.73 1.78 -16.20
CA ILE A 167 13.77 3.24 -16.26
C ILE A 167 14.98 3.72 -17.05
#